data_b5c956862a9cd039ac6fdbbfa72ec782
#
_entry.id   b5c956862a9cd039ac6fdbbfa72ec782
#
_cell.length_a   1.000
_cell.length_b   1.000
_cell.length_c   1.000
_cell.angle_alpha   90.00
_cell.angle_beta   90.00
_cell.angle_gamma   90.00
#
_symmetry.space_group_name_H-M   'P 1'
#
loop_
_entity.id
_entity.type
_entity.pdbx_description
1 polymer ?
#
loop_
_entity_poly.entity_id
_entity_poly.type
_entity_poly.pdbx_seq_one_letter_code
_entity_poly.pdbx_strand_id
1 'polypeptide(L)'
;MKNIHSIEFYTGSKEELLPGFEKDFPYIASRAELDKYIGHYVPWHWHKTVELFYMESGSIEYDTPGGKILFPAGSGGMINPNVLHMTKAISQREKNIQLLHIFDVSLLAGEQGSRIEQKYIAPVITAPQIEVIPLFPGNAEEERILKLLAASFRLSSDEFGYEIKLREALTEIWLMLFELSCSMREKKGEHNKSNDKIKLMMIYIHEHYREKISIPELAAAAY
;
A
#
# COMPACT_ATOMS: atom_id res chain seq x y z
N MET A 1 13.08 -10.53 -5.70
CA MET A 1 12.24 -9.33 -6.00
C MET A 1 11.98 -9.26 -7.49
N LYS A 2 10.70 -9.05 -7.89
CA LYS A 2 10.25 -9.03 -9.30
C LYS A 2 10.20 -7.60 -9.82
N ASN A 3 10.73 -7.33 -11.02
CA ASN A 3 10.53 -6.05 -11.71
C ASN A 3 9.11 -6.02 -12.30
N ILE A 4 8.36 -4.94 -12.02
CA ILE A 4 7.01 -4.74 -12.54
C ILE A 4 6.91 -3.41 -13.30
N HIS A 5 6.11 -3.41 -14.37
CA HIS A 5 5.89 -2.27 -15.26
C HIS A 5 4.41 -2.05 -15.57
N SER A 6 3.55 -2.85 -14.98
CA SER A 6 2.09 -2.77 -15.06
C SER A 6 1.48 -3.50 -13.88
N ILE A 7 0.25 -3.17 -13.56
CA ILE A 7 -0.61 -3.93 -12.66
C ILE A 7 -1.81 -4.51 -13.43
N GLU A 8 -2.36 -5.58 -12.92
CA GLU A 8 -3.53 -6.25 -13.46
C GLU A 8 -4.69 -6.14 -12.46
N PHE A 9 -5.92 -6.18 -12.96
CA PHE A 9 -7.11 -6.06 -12.13
C PHE A 9 -7.99 -7.30 -12.26
N TYR A 10 -8.75 -7.59 -11.21
CA TYR A 10 -9.87 -8.51 -11.32
C TYR A 10 -10.92 -7.93 -12.29
N THR A 11 -11.54 -8.81 -13.08
CA THR A 11 -12.55 -8.41 -14.08
C THR A 11 -13.69 -7.63 -13.40
N GLY A 12 -14.02 -6.46 -13.96
CA GLY A 12 -15.07 -5.59 -13.41
C GLY A 12 -14.71 -4.88 -12.10
N SER A 13 -13.44 -4.86 -11.70
CA SER A 13 -13.00 -4.27 -10.44
C SER A 13 -11.77 -3.37 -10.63
N LYS A 14 -11.49 -2.56 -9.62
CA LYS A 14 -10.21 -1.88 -9.41
C LYS A 14 -9.35 -2.59 -8.35
N GLU A 15 -9.79 -3.74 -7.89
CA GLU A 15 -8.97 -4.61 -7.05
C GLU A 15 -7.80 -5.15 -7.85
N GLU A 16 -6.59 -4.92 -7.37
CA GLU A 16 -5.37 -5.41 -8.01
C GLU A 16 -5.28 -6.92 -7.91
N LEU A 17 -4.97 -7.56 -9.03
CA LEU A 17 -4.59 -8.96 -9.08
C LEU A 17 -3.09 -9.06 -8.77
N LEU A 18 -2.73 -9.80 -7.73
CA LEU A 18 -1.36 -9.97 -7.27
C LEU A 18 -0.80 -11.33 -7.76
N PRO A 19 -0.22 -11.42 -8.96
CA PRO A 19 0.28 -12.68 -9.49
C PRO A 19 1.51 -13.15 -8.71
N GLY A 20 1.48 -14.39 -8.25
CA GLY A 20 2.53 -15.00 -7.42
C GLY A 20 2.32 -14.82 -5.92
N PHE A 21 1.14 -14.34 -5.52
CA PHE A 21 0.74 -14.31 -4.12
C PHE A 21 0.27 -15.72 -3.68
N GLU A 22 1.06 -16.40 -2.87
CA GLU A 22 0.81 -17.79 -2.45
C GLU A 22 0.18 -17.81 -1.06
N LYS A 23 -0.69 -18.81 -0.79
CA LYS A 23 -1.43 -18.87 0.48
C LYS A 23 -0.55 -19.29 1.66
N ASP A 24 0.44 -20.13 1.42
CA ASP A 24 1.37 -20.65 2.44
C ASP A 24 2.46 -19.63 2.81
N PHE A 25 2.78 -18.69 1.89
CA PHE A 25 3.63 -17.55 2.16
C PHE A 25 3.06 -16.30 1.47
N PRO A 26 2.07 -15.63 2.10
CA PRO A 26 1.28 -14.58 1.46
C PRO A 26 2.04 -13.24 1.38
N TYR A 27 3.03 -13.20 0.48
CA TYR A 27 3.98 -12.12 0.31
C TYR A 27 4.50 -11.99 -1.12
N ILE A 28 4.70 -10.76 -1.56
CA ILE A 28 5.37 -10.43 -2.82
C ILE A 28 6.36 -9.28 -2.57
N ALA A 29 7.56 -9.38 -3.15
CA ALA A 29 8.49 -8.26 -3.28
C ALA A 29 8.55 -7.79 -4.73
N SER A 30 8.30 -6.50 -4.94
CA SER A 30 8.30 -5.91 -6.26
C SER A 30 9.22 -4.68 -6.34
N ARG A 31 9.77 -4.46 -7.52
CA ARG A 31 10.51 -3.25 -7.90
C ARG A 31 9.77 -2.60 -9.06
N ALA A 32 9.04 -1.54 -8.76
CA ALA A 32 8.28 -0.78 -9.73
C ALA A 32 9.17 0.33 -10.33
N GLU A 33 9.35 0.27 -11.64
CA GLU A 33 10.02 1.33 -12.42
C GLU A 33 8.95 2.17 -13.11
N LEU A 34 8.51 3.25 -12.45
CA LEU A 34 7.38 4.05 -12.91
C LEU A 34 7.61 4.68 -14.29
N ASP A 35 8.88 4.90 -14.67
CA ASP A 35 9.23 5.40 -16.00
C ASP A 35 8.81 4.46 -17.14
N LYS A 36 8.65 3.16 -16.83
CA LYS A 36 8.25 2.13 -17.80
C LYS A 36 6.74 1.89 -17.84
N TYR A 37 5.98 2.46 -16.89
CA TYR A 37 4.52 2.41 -16.92
C TYR A 37 3.97 3.35 -17.99
N ILE A 38 2.91 2.94 -18.68
CA ILE A 38 2.19 3.79 -19.63
C ILE A 38 1.66 5.03 -18.90
N GLY A 39 2.08 6.21 -19.34
CA GLY A 39 1.70 7.48 -18.69
C GLY A 39 2.47 7.79 -17.41
N HIS A 40 3.47 6.96 -17.02
CA HIS A 40 4.30 7.14 -15.82
C HIS A 40 3.50 7.15 -14.51
N TYR A 41 2.43 6.38 -14.44
CA TYR A 41 1.60 6.25 -13.25
C TYR A 41 1.03 4.83 -13.10
N VAL A 42 0.75 4.45 -11.85
CA VAL A 42 -0.07 3.29 -11.51
C VAL A 42 -1.50 3.80 -11.33
N PRO A 43 -2.48 3.33 -12.11
CA PRO A 43 -3.85 3.86 -12.05
C PRO A 43 -4.52 3.59 -10.70
N TRP A 44 -5.63 4.26 -10.44
CA TRP A 44 -6.44 4.03 -9.24
C TRP A 44 -6.77 2.56 -9.06
N HIS A 45 -6.36 2.01 -7.90
CA HIS A 45 -6.56 0.62 -7.52
C HIS A 45 -6.60 0.47 -6.00
N TRP A 46 -6.92 -0.71 -5.55
CA TRP A 46 -6.86 -1.12 -4.15
C TRP A 46 -6.56 -2.62 -4.06
N HIS A 47 -6.06 -3.06 -2.93
CA HIS A 47 -5.82 -4.47 -2.61
C HIS A 47 -6.08 -4.75 -1.13
N LYS A 48 -6.30 -6.02 -0.78
CA LYS A 48 -6.61 -6.47 0.59
C LYS A 48 -5.39 -6.59 1.49
N THR A 49 -4.23 -6.43 0.93
CA THR A 49 -2.93 -6.61 1.57
C THR A 49 -2.39 -5.29 2.10
N VAL A 50 -1.43 -5.37 3.01
CA VAL A 50 -0.58 -4.24 3.39
C VAL A 50 0.44 -4.03 2.28
N GLU A 51 0.69 -2.77 1.94
CA GLU A 51 1.82 -2.36 1.12
C GLU A 51 2.80 -1.54 1.95
N LEU A 52 4.04 -2.00 2.04
CA LEU A 52 5.18 -1.20 2.53
C LEU A 52 6.04 -0.82 1.34
N PHE A 53 6.36 0.45 1.20
CA PHE A 53 7.16 0.91 0.08
C PHE A 53 8.34 1.80 0.51
N TYR A 54 9.38 1.78 -0.31
CA TYR A 54 10.58 2.61 -0.18
C TYR A 54 10.96 3.20 -1.53
N MET A 55 11.26 4.49 -1.56
CA MET A 55 11.73 5.18 -2.75
C MET A 55 13.24 5.05 -2.89
N GLU A 56 13.67 4.17 -3.79
CA GLU A 56 15.09 3.97 -4.09
C GLU A 56 15.68 5.17 -4.87
N SER A 57 14.90 5.74 -5.80
CA SER A 57 15.30 6.91 -6.59
C SER A 57 14.10 7.68 -7.13
N GLY A 58 14.31 8.93 -7.48
CA GLY A 58 13.29 9.82 -8.02
C GLY A 58 12.28 10.30 -6.98
N SER A 59 11.08 10.61 -7.43
CA SER A 59 9.99 11.04 -6.57
C SER A 59 8.62 10.65 -7.14
N ILE A 60 7.71 10.27 -6.27
CA ILE A 60 6.34 9.91 -6.62
C ILE A 60 5.33 10.68 -5.78
N GLU A 61 4.15 10.88 -6.34
CA GLU A 61 2.97 11.33 -5.62
C GLU A 61 2.03 10.13 -5.42
N TYR A 62 1.67 9.86 -4.18
CA TYR A 62 0.53 9.02 -3.84
C TYR A 62 -0.71 9.89 -3.71
N ASP A 63 -1.77 9.45 -4.38
CA ASP A 63 -3.08 10.08 -4.34
C ASP A 63 -4.07 9.10 -3.68
N THR A 64 -4.74 9.53 -2.63
CA THR A 64 -5.76 8.76 -1.90
C THR A 64 -7.01 9.63 -1.71
N PRO A 65 -8.16 9.08 -1.29
CA PRO A 65 -9.31 9.92 -0.92
C PRO A 65 -9.00 10.97 0.16
N GLY A 66 -8.04 10.69 1.03
CA GLY A 66 -7.60 11.62 2.09
C GLY A 66 -6.66 12.72 1.61
N GLY A 67 -6.17 12.64 0.37
CA GLY A 67 -5.30 13.66 -0.21
C GLY A 67 -4.05 13.11 -0.90
N LYS A 68 -3.14 14.02 -1.20
CA LYS A 68 -1.91 13.75 -1.93
C LYS A 68 -0.69 13.86 -1.02
N ILE A 69 0.23 12.93 -1.19
CA ILE A 69 1.49 12.91 -0.45
C ILE A 69 2.63 12.71 -1.45
N LEU A 70 3.63 13.59 -1.39
CA LEU A 70 4.84 13.51 -2.19
C LEU A 70 5.93 12.72 -1.45
N PHE A 71 6.49 11.72 -2.10
CA PHE A 71 7.55 10.88 -1.57
C PHE A 71 8.83 11.02 -2.40
N PRO A 72 9.83 11.76 -1.94
CA PRO A 72 11.14 11.83 -2.60
C PRO A 72 11.97 10.56 -2.34
N ALA A 73 13.09 10.42 -3.07
CA ALA A 73 14.06 9.37 -2.81
C ALA A 73 14.47 9.33 -1.34
N GLY A 74 14.61 8.13 -0.77
CA GLY A 74 14.93 7.91 0.64
C GLY A 74 13.71 7.94 1.57
N SER A 75 12.53 8.34 1.10
CA SER A 75 11.28 8.24 1.84
C SER A 75 10.56 6.91 1.58
N GLY A 76 9.47 6.68 2.26
CA GLY A 76 8.64 5.49 2.09
C GLY A 76 7.36 5.58 2.90
N GLY A 77 6.69 4.47 3.10
CA GLY A 77 5.48 4.45 3.91
C GLY A 77 4.76 3.12 3.88
N MET A 78 3.60 3.12 4.51
CA MET A 78 2.65 2.02 4.50
C MET A 78 1.33 2.50 3.93
N ILE A 79 0.77 1.73 3.01
CA ILE A 79 -0.62 1.85 2.56
C ILE A 79 -1.42 0.77 3.28
N ASN A 80 -2.51 1.20 3.91
CA ASN A 80 -3.38 0.29 4.65
C ASN A 80 -4.20 -0.59 3.68
N PRO A 81 -4.57 -1.83 4.08
CA PRO A 81 -5.46 -2.68 3.29
C PRO A 81 -6.74 -1.95 2.87
N ASN A 82 -7.20 -2.26 1.67
CA ASN A 82 -8.42 -1.71 1.09
C ASN A 82 -8.44 -0.18 0.85
N VAL A 83 -7.32 0.50 0.96
CA VAL A 83 -7.24 1.92 0.60
C VAL A 83 -7.17 2.07 -0.92
N LEU A 84 -8.07 2.87 -1.48
CA LEU A 84 -8.02 3.25 -2.87
C LEU A 84 -6.89 4.25 -3.08
N HIS A 85 -5.97 3.96 -3.99
CA HIS A 85 -4.81 4.81 -4.23
C HIS A 85 -4.34 4.78 -5.68
N MET A 86 -3.58 5.79 -6.04
CA MET A 86 -2.88 5.94 -7.32
C MET A 86 -1.47 6.45 -7.05
N THR A 87 -0.51 6.02 -7.86
CA THR A 87 0.88 6.47 -7.75
C THR A 87 1.33 7.10 -9.06
N LYS A 88 1.95 8.27 -9.01
CA LYS A 88 2.41 9.00 -10.20
C LYS A 88 3.85 9.47 -10.03
N ALA A 89 4.68 9.26 -11.06
CA ALA A 89 6.01 9.85 -11.14
C ALA A 89 5.92 11.37 -11.29
N ILE A 90 6.69 12.12 -10.50
CA ILE A 90 6.71 13.59 -10.56
C ILE A 90 7.62 14.08 -11.69
N SER A 91 8.76 13.48 -11.86
CA SER A 91 9.73 13.85 -12.89
C SER A 91 9.92 12.72 -13.89
N GLN A 92 9.82 13.05 -15.18
CA GLN A 92 10.15 12.12 -16.26
C GLN A 92 11.64 12.13 -16.63
N ARG A 93 12.43 13.01 -15.98
CA ARG A 93 13.87 13.15 -16.23
C ARG A 93 14.73 12.27 -15.36
N GLU A 94 14.16 11.72 -14.31
CA GLU A 94 14.82 10.87 -13.32
C GLU A 94 14.19 9.49 -13.32
N LYS A 95 14.99 8.47 -12.98
CA LYS A 95 14.44 7.13 -12.75
C LYS A 95 13.64 7.13 -11.46
N ASN A 96 12.35 6.84 -11.57
CA ASN A 96 11.47 6.74 -10.42
C ASN A 96 11.31 5.26 -10.06
N ILE A 97 12.04 4.84 -9.03
CA ILE A 97 12.10 3.44 -8.60
C ILE A 97 11.53 3.32 -7.20
N GLN A 98 10.48 2.53 -7.09
CA GLN A 98 9.81 2.19 -5.86
C GLN A 98 10.02 0.69 -5.56
N LEU A 99 10.45 0.38 -4.35
CA LEU A 99 10.53 -0.98 -3.83
C LEU A 99 9.30 -1.24 -2.96
N LEU A 100 8.69 -2.41 -3.11
CA LEU A 100 7.41 -2.76 -2.49
C LEU A 100 7.50 -4.12 -1.80
N HIS A 101 7.04 -4.18 -0.55
CA HIS A 101 6.58 -5.39 0.13
C HIS A 101 5.06 -5.37 0.15
N ILE A 102 4.43 -6.34 -0.45
CA ILE A 102 2.98 -6.52 -0.43
C ILE A 102 2.70 -7.84 0.29
N PHE A 103 1.95 -7.82 1.38
CA PHE A 103 1.71 -9.03 2.16
C PHE A 103 0.34 -9.02 2.87
N ASP A 104 -0.22 -10.21 3.04
CA ASP A 104 -1.36 -10.41 3.90
C ASP A 104 -0.92 -10.35 5.37
N VAL A 105 -1.74 -9.73 6.21
CA VAL A 105 -1.41 -9.56 7.64
C VAL A 105 -1.23 -10.87 8.39
N SER A 106 -1.77 -11.98 7.88
CA SER A 106 -1.57 -13.32 8.45
C SER A 106 -0.10 -13.75 8.46
N LEU A 107 0.73 -13.18 7.57
CA LEU A 107 2.19 -13.37 7.57
C LEU A 107 2.80 -12.99 8.92
N LEU A 108 2.28 -11.92 9.56
CA LEU A 108 2.74 -11.45 10.87
C LEU A 108 1.87 -11.98 12.02
N ALA A 109 0.56 -11.97 11.83
CA ALA A 109 -0.43 -12.30 12.86
C ALA A 109 -0.54 -13.82 13.12
N GLY A 110 -0.25 -14.64 12.11
CA GLY A 110 -0.55 -16.05 12.13
C GLY A 110 -2.05 -16.32 11.92
N GLU A 111 -2.63 -17.19 12.74
CA GLU A 111 -4.05 -17.56 12.63
C GLU A 111 -4.98 -16.39 12.94
N GLN A 112 -6.11 -16.36 12.24
CA GLN A 112 -7.18 -15.39 12.48
C GLN A 112 -7.69 -15.47 13.92
N GLY A 113 -7.91 -14.32 14.53
CA GLY A 113 -8.32 -14.21 15.94
C GLY A 113 -7.17 -14.39 16.92
N SER A 114 -5.92 -14.51 16.46
CA SER A 114 -4.76 -14.61 17.34
C SER A 114 -4.60 -13.36 18.23
N ARG A 115 -3.89 -13.52 19.34
CA ARG A 115 -3.56 -12.38 20.21
C ARG A 115 -2.74 -11.31 19.50
N ILE A 116 -1.88 -11.73 18.56
CA ILE A 116 -1.06 -10.80 17.78
C ILE A 116 -1.96 -9.98 16.87
N GLU A 117 -2.87 -10.62 16.15
CA GLU A 117 -3.84 -9.93 15.28
C GLU A 117 -4.66 -8.92 16.08
N GLN A 118 -5.31 -9.36 17.16
CA GLN A 118 -6.22 -8.51 17.94
C GLN A 118 -5.51 -7.32 18.59
N LYS A 119 -4.30 -7.52 19.08
CA LYS A 119 -3.60 -6.50 19.87
C LYS A 119 -2.77 -5.54 19.04
N TYR A 120 -2.15 -6.02 17.95
CA TYR A 120 -1.12 -5.27 17.21
C TYR A 120 -1.46 -5.02 15.75
N ILE A 121 -2.31 -5.84 15.11
CA ILE A 121 -2.63 -5.71 13.71
C ILE A 121 -3.97 -4.98 13.52
N ALA A 122 -5.04 -5.54 14.05
CA ALA A 122 -6.40 -4.99 13.89
C ALA A 122 -6.52 -3.51 14.23
N PRO A 123 -5.89 -2.98 15.31
CA PRO A 123 -6.01 -1.56 15.65
C PRO A 123 -5.46 -0.60 14.58
N VAL A 124 -4.57 -1.07 13.70
CA VAL A 124 -4.02 -0.28 12.59
C VAL A 124 -4.85 -0.47 11.33
N ILE A 125 -5.05 -1.72 10.91
CA ILE A 125 -5.68 -2.01 9.62
C ILE A 125 -7.18 -1.71 9.59
N THR A 126 -7.84 -1.66 10.74
CA THR A 126 -9.26 -1.28 10.82
C THR A 126 -9.48 0.19 11.16
N ALA A 127 -8.41 0.96 11.38
CA ALA A 127 -8.50 2.38 11.68
C ALA A 127 -8.88 3.18 10.42
N PRO A 128 -10.09 3.73 10.34
CA PRO A 128 -10.59 4.37 9.12
C PRO A 128 -9.81 5.63 8.74
N GLN A 129 -9.17 6.26 9.70
CA GLN A 129 -8.39 7.47 9.52
C GLN A 129 -6.96 7.22 9.04
N ILE A 130 -6.52 5.95 9.00
CA ILE A 130 -5.20 5.57 8.51
C ILE A 130 -5.33 5.03 7.09
N GLU A 131 -5.14 5.89 6.10
CA GLU A 131 -4.97 5.47 4.71
C GLU A 131 -3.51 5.20 4.40
N VAL A 132 -2.64 6.13 4.80
CA VAL A 132 -1.19 6.09 4.60
C VAL A 132 -0.50 6.42 5.92
N ILE A 133 0.56 5.67 6.25
CA ILE A 133 1.55 6.09 7.26
C ILE A 133 2.79 6.53 6.49
N PRO A 134 3.01 7.84 6.30
CA PRO A 134 4.16 8.32 5.58
C PRO A 134 5.42 8.28 6.45
N LEU A 135 6.57 8.05 5.83
CA LEU A 135 7.88 8.01 6.45
C LEU A 135 8.85 8.92 5.67
N PHE A 136 9.40 9.90 6.35
CA PHE A 136 10.33 10.85 5.75
C PHE A 136 11.68 10.87 6.47
N PRO A 137 12.79 11.09 5.75
CA PRO A 137 14.07 11.37 6.41
C PRO A 137 14.02 12.69 7.19
N GLY A 138 14.74 12.76 8.30
CA GLY A 138 14.79 13.95 9.17
C GLY A 138 14.13 13.78 10.52
N ASN A 139 13.33 12.74 10.70
CA ASN A 139 12.83 12.29 12.00
C ASN A 139 13.52 10.99 12.39
N ALA A 140 14.10 10.93 13.59
CA ALA A 140 14.93 9.79 14.02
C ALA A 140 14.17 8.46 14.06
N GLU A 141 12.87 8.47 14.43
CA GLU A 141 12.03 7.27 14.48
C GLU A 141 11.70 6.79 13.07
N GLU A 142 11.29 7.71 12.19
CA GLU A 142 10.98 7.40 10.78
C GLU A 142 12.24 6.94 10.03
N GLU A 143 13.40 7.58 10.25
CA GLU A 143 14.66 7.16 9.66
C GLU A 143 15.07 5.75 10.08
N ARG A 144 14.80 5.35 11.32
CA ARG A 144 15.07 3.99 11.78
C ARG A 144 14.21 3.00 11.00
N ILE A 145 12.92 3.28 10.83
CA ILE A 145 12.02 2.43 10.04
C ILE A 145 12.50 2.37 8.58
N LEU A 146 12.82 3.51 7.96
CA LEU A 146 13.32 3.59 6.59
C LEU A 146 14.61 2.79 6.38
N LYS A 147 15.53 2.79 7.35
CA LYS A 147 16.76 1.98 7.30
C LYS A 147 16.47 0.48 7.34
N LEU A 148 15.57 0.06 8.23
CA LEU A 148 15.14 -1.34 8.30
C LEU A 148 14.40 -1.78 7.03
N LEU A 149 13.51 -0.94 6.53
CA LEU A 149 12.77 -1.17 5.30
C LEU A 149 13.70 -1.29 4.09
N ALA A 150 14.64 -0.37 3.92
CA ALA A 150 15.63 -0.45 2.86
C ALA A 150 16.55 -1.69 2.98
N ALA A 151 16.88 -2.11 4.21
CA ALA A 151 17.67 -3.30 4.47
C ALA A 151 16.90 -4.60 4.14
N SER A 152 15.61 -4.66 4.44
CA SER A 152 14.77 -5.84 4.21
C SER A 152 14.66 -6.20 2.71
N PHE A 153 14.73 -5.22 1.80
CA PHE A 153 14.76 -5.46 0.36
C PHE A 153 16.06 -6.10 -0.16
N ARG A 154 17.10 -6.18 0.68
CA ARG A 154 18.36 -6.84 0.34
C ARG A 154 18.37 -8.33 0.68
N LEU A 155 17.37 -8.82 1.39
CA LEU A 155 17.22 -10.24 1.68
C LEU A 155 16.98 -11.00 0.36
N SER A 156 17.72 -12.10 0.19
CA SER A 156 17.62 -12.94 -1.01
C SER A 156 16.79 -14.17 -0.72
N SER A 157 15.84 -14.49 -1.60
CA SER A 157 15.05 -15.73 -1.53
C SER A 157 15.88 -17.01 -1.67
N ASP A 158 17.12 -16.88 -2.17
CA ASP A 158 18.04 -18.00 -2.32
C ASP A 158 18.84 -18.31 -1.03
N GLU A 159 18.73 -17.44 0.00
CA GLU A 159 19.42 -17.63 1.25
C GLU A 159 18.64 -18.53 2.22
N PHE A 160 19.37 -19.36 2.95
CA PHE A 160 18.79 -20.17 4.02
C PHE A 160 18.10 -19.30 5.08
N GLY A 161 16.85 -19.63 5.40
CA GLY A 161 16.04 -18.94 6.40
C GLY A 161 15.47 -17.61 5.93
N TYR A 162 15.39 -17.38 4.62
CA TYR A 162 14.84 -16.15 4.03
C TYR A 162 13.48 -15.77 4.60
N GLU A 163 12.53 -16.70 4.61
CA GLU A 163 11.16 -16.47 5.06
C GLU A 163 11.11 -16.02 6.53
N ILE A 164 11.95 -16.62 7.38
CA ILE A 164 12.05 -16.29 8.80
C ILE A 164 12.67 -14.89 8.98
N LYS A 165 13.80 -14.62 8.30
CA LYS A 165 14.49 -13.34 8.37
C LYS A 165 13.61 -12.19 7.84
N LEU A 166 12.88 -12.45 6.76
CA LEU A 166 11.95 -11.49 6.19
C LEU A 166 10.80 -11.20 7.15
N ARG A 167 10.17 -12.25 7.70
CA ARG A 167 9.11 -12.10 8.68
C ARG A 167 9.57 -11.36 9.93
N GLU A 168 10.77 -11.62 10.41
CA GLU A 168 11.41 -10.90 11.54
C GLU A 168 11.53 -9.41 11.21
N ALA A 169 12.12 -9.07 10.05
CA ALA A 169 12.29 -7.68 9.63
C ALA A 169 10.95 -6.95 9.48
N LEU A 170 9.96 -7.57 8.83
CA LEU A 170 8.62 -7.00 8.67
C LEU A 170 7.89 -6.86 10.01
N THR A 171 8.11 -7.78 10.96
CA THR A 171 7.54 -7.70 12.30
C THR A 171 8.13 -6.53 13.10
N GLU A 172 9.45 -6.33 13.03
CA GLU A 172 10.10 -5.18 13.68
C GLU A 172 9.60 -3.85 13.09
N ILE A 173 9.55 -3.74 11.77
CA ILE A 173 9.00 -2.57 11.08
C ILE A 173 7.55 -2.33 11.51
N TRP A 174 6.72 -3.37 11.56
CA TRP A 174 5.32 -3.27 11.97
C TRP A 174 5.16 -2.72 13.38
N LEU A 175 5.93 -3.22 14.35
CA LEU A 175 5.86 -2.73 15.73
C LEU A 175 6.17 -1.24 15.83
N MET A 176 7.16 -0.77 15.08
CA MET A 176 7.49 0.66 15.04
C MET A 176 6.41 1.49 14.34
N LEU A 177 5.81 0.98 13.26
CA LEU A 177 4.65 1.61 12.60
C LEU A 177 3.42 1.64 13.53
N PHE A 178 3.22 0.58 14.32
CA PHE A 178 2.16 0.53 15.32
C PHE A 178 2.31 1.64 16.36
N GLU A 179 3.51 1.87 16.88
CA GLU A 179 3.80 2.96 17.81
C GLU A 179 3.62 4.32 17.16
N LEU A 180 4.20 4.53 15.97
CA LEU A 180 4.09 5.78 15.21
C LEU A 180 2.63 6.14 14.89
N SER A 181 1.78 5.15 14.62
CA SER A 181 0.37 5.35 14.31
C SER A 181 -0.52 5.70 15.51
N CYS A 182 -0.02 5.67 16.74
CA CYS A 182 -0.84 5.92 17.94
C CYS A 182 -1.63 7.23 17.87
N SER A 183 -0.95 8.34 17.54
CA SER A 183 -1.60 9.65 17.41
C SER A 183 -2.59 9.73 16.26
N MET A 184 -2.39 8.96 15.19
CA MET A 184 -3.30 8.89 14.06
C MET A 184 -4.56 8.10 14.42
N ARG A 185 -4.43 7.03 15.20
CA ARG A 185 -5.56 6.18 15.65
C ARG A 185 -6.48 6.90 16.62
N GLU A 186 -5.97 7.84 17.40
CA GLU A 186 -6.76 8.63 18.36
C GLU A 186 -7.63 9.71 17.68
N LYS A 187 -7.28 10.12 16.46
CA LYS A 187 -8.09 11.08 15.71
C LYS A 187 -9.40 10.41 15.28
N LYS A 188 -10.53 10.94 15.73
CA LYS A 188 -11.86 10.50 15.26
C LYS A 188 -12.00 10.83 13.77
N GLY A 189 -11.93 9.83 12.91
CA GLY A 189 -12.01 10.00 11.47
C GLY A 189 -13.42 9.75 10.91
N GLU A 190 -13.86 10.64 10.02
CA GLU A 190 -15.05 10.43 9.19
C GLU A 190 -14.72 9.71 7.86
N HIS A 191 -13.44 9.41 7.62
CA HIS A 191 -12.90 9.07 6.29
C HIS A 191 -13.30 7.71 5.70
N ASN A 192 -13.61 6.69 6.53
CA ASN A 192 -13.81 5.33 6.00
C ASN A 192 -15.08 5.18 5.13
N LYS A 193 -16.17 5.82 5.52
CA LYS A 193 -17.41 5.79 4.73
C LYS A 193 -17.24 6.44 3.36
N SER A 194 -16.37 7.46 3.25
CA SER A 194 -16.04 8.10 1.98
C SER A 194 -15.25 7.18 1.05
N ASN A 195 -14.26 6.44 1.58
CA ASN A 195 -13.42 5.55 0.78
C ASN A 195 -14.24 4.42 0.14
N ASP A 196 -15.11 3.75 0.92
CA ASP A 196 -15.98 2.70 0.40
C ASP A 196 -16.97 3.24 -0.65
N LYS A 197 -17.53 4.42 -0.42
CA LYS A 197 -18.40 5.08 -1.39
C LYS A 197 -17.67 5.42 -2.69
N ILE A 198 -16.46 5.95 -2.60
CA ILE A 198 -15.63 6.27 -3.77
C ILE A 198 -15.30 5.00 -4.56
N LYS A 199 -14.98 3.89 -3.89
CA LYS A 199 -14.77 2.59 -4.56
C LYS A 199 -15.99 2.15 -5.34
N LEU A 200 -17.17 2.18 -4.72
CA LEU A 200 -18.43 1.81 -5.38
C LEU A 200 -18.71 2.71 -6.60
N MET A 201 -18.51 4.03 -6.46
CA MET A 201 -18.63 4.96 -7.59
C MET A 201 -17.66 4.64 -8.72
N MET A 202 -16.40 4.29 -8.40
CA MET A 202 -15.40 3.96 -9.41
C MET A 202 -15.71 2.64 -10.11
N ILE A 203 -16.22 1.64 -9.39
CA ILE A 203 -16.69 0.38 -9.99
C ILE A 203 -17.84 0.69 -10.96
N TYR A 204 -18.83 1.47 -10.53
CA TYR A 204 -19.94 1.86 -11.38
C TYR A 204 -19.49 2.60 -12.65
N ILE A 205 -18.61 3.57 -12.53
CA ILE A 205 -18.03 4.29 -13.69
C ILE A 205 -17.31 3.32 -14.62
N HIS A 206 -16.56 2.36 -14.07
CA HIS A 206 -15.82 1.39 -14.87
C HIS A 206 -16.75 0.45 -15.67
N GLU A 207 -17.87 0.07 -15.10
CA GLU A 207 -18.89 -0.77 -15.75
C GLU A 207 -19.68 -0.02 -16.81
N HIS A 208 -19.93 1.27 -16.60
CA HIS A 208 -20.82 2.10 -17.41
C HIS A 208 -20.12 3.22 -18.20
N TYR A 209 -18.76 3.25 -18.30
CA TYR A 209 -18.00 4.36 -18.91
C TYR A 209 -18.37 4.65 -20.37
N ARG A 210 -19.04 3.73 -21.07
CA ARG A 210 -19.52 3.89 -22.45
C ARG A 210 -20.88 4.55 -22.54
N GLU A 211 -21.54 4.75 -21.40
CA GLU A 211 -22.88 5.32 -21.28
C GLU A 211 -22.80 6.73 -20.67
N LYS A 212 -23.89 7.47 -20.78
CA LYS A 212 -23.97 8.76 -20.11
C LYS A 212 -24.28 8.55 -18.64
N ILE A 213 -23.28 8.75 -17.79
CA ILE A 213 -23.42 8.62 -16.34
C ILE A 213 -23.82 9.97 -15.73
N SER A 214 -24.84 9.96 -14.88
CA SER A 214 -25.27 11.14 -14.12
C SER A 214 -24.81 11.10 -12.66
N ILE A 215 -24.70 12.27 -12.02
CA ILE A 215 -24.37 12.38 -10.59
C ILE A 215 -25.36 11.62 -9.69
N PRO A 216 -26.69 11.67 -9.94
CA PRO A 216 -27.65 10.88 -9.15
C PRO A 216 -27.40 9.37 -9.23
N GLU A 217 -27.05 8.83 -10.42
CA GLU A 217 -26.72 7.40 -10.59
C GLU A 217 -25.46 7.02 -9.81
N LEU A 218 -24.42 7.85 -9.86
CA LEU A 218 -23.20 7.65 -9.05
C LEU A 218 -23.51 7.69 -7.56
N ALA A 219 -24.34 8.63 -7.13
CA ALA A 219 -24.76 8.71 -5.73
C ALA A 219 -25.53 7.46 -5.30
N ALA A 220 -26.43 6.95 -6.15
CA ALA A 220 -27.17 5.72 -5.88
C ALA A 220 -26.27 4.48 -5.81
N ALA A 221 -25.24 4.41 -6.63
CA ALA A 221 -24.27 3.33 -6.60
C ALA A 221 -23.40 3.31 -5.34
N ALA A 222 -23.32 4.44 -4.59
CA ALA A 222 -22.53 4.60 -3.38
C ALA A 222 -23.33 4.34 -2.08
N TYR A 223 -24.60 3.92 -2.19
CA TYR A 223 -25.50 3.62 -1.07
C TYR A 223 -26.05 2.20 -1.15
#